data_c8889ff4f08d76ab7cc2ad7bb51c0a70
#
_entry.id   c8889ff4f08d76ab7cc2ad7bb51c0a70
#
_cell.length_a   1.000
_cell.length_b   1.000
_cell.length_c   1.000
_cell.angle_alpha   90.00
_cell.angle_beta   90.00
_cell.angle_gamma   90.00
#
_symmetry.space_group_name_H-M   'P 1'
#
loop_
_entity.id
_entity.type
_entity.pdbx_description
1 polymer ?
#
loop_
_entity_poly.entity_id
_entity_poly.type
_entity_poly.pdbx_seq_one_letter_code
_entity_poly.pdbx_strand_id
1 'polypeptide(L)'
;MARPTIYRVAGQRLLVEAEDAWATRAVAALFADWYLDAEGEPAAGDPSAAAMIVRSAAPVPAVPAGLPSFDVAGGGTCHTDGGTSYIEIDGSLVVIGRSGMADAEVWMNGPLALDSAVLTRLVTYALSAALRRRRLFELHSAALAHPATGAGVLIVGPSGSGKSTQAVHLASAGWPFLTDDVLLLREAAGRVEAWPLRRSFAITAGTFAASRFLQARTRFDAADAGDDDKRLFAPHGVFTAGFKDHCVPGTLVFSGLSGGGSSRVSRVSPGEAMTRLIRMSPWSCYDRATAAGHLAILSALARQAAAYSLEAGRDLLDPEASANLMAACAAEAWT
;
A
#
# COMPACT_ATOMS: atom_id res chain seq x y z
N MET A 1 5.01 31.06 -5.89
CA MET A 1 5.37 29.89 -5.07
C MET A 1 4.08 29.24 -4.59
N ALA A 2 3.91 27.95 -4.83
CA ALA A 2 2.79 27.23 -4.24
C ALA A 2 3.04 27.11 -2.72
N ARG A 3 1.94 27.02 -1.96
CA ARG A 3 2.02 26.98 -0.51
C ARG A 3 2.16 25.53 -0.04
N PRO A 4 2.95 25.26 1.00
CA PRO A 4 3.05 23.93 1.57
C PRO A 4 1.70 23.48 2.14
N THR A 5 1.39 22.19 2.01
CA THR A 5 0.14 21.60 2.49
C THR A 5 0.46 20.49 3.48
N ILE A 6 -0.24 20.48 4.60
CA ILE A 6 -0.18 19.40 5.57
C ILE A 6 -1.26 18.38 5.21
N TYR A 7 -0.83 17.12 5.15
CA TYR A 7 -1.72 15.96 5.04
C TYR A 7 -1.65 15.13 6.31
N ARG A 8 -2.78 14.51 6.68
CA ARG A 8 -2.83 13.52 7.76
C ARG A 8 -2.92 12.12 7.17
N VAL A 9 -2.08 11.22 7.65
CA VAL A 9 -2.08 9.81 7.27
C VAL A 9 -1.74 8.93 8.48
N ALA A 10 -2.56 7.93 8.77
CA ALA A 10 -2.36 7.01 9.89
C ALA A 10 -2.03 7.74 11.21
N GLY A 11 -2.68 8.88 11.49
CA GLY A 11 -2.45 9.70 12.67
C GLY A 11 -1.16 10.55 12.66
N GLN A 12 -0.39 10.54 11.58
CA GLN A 12 0.83 11.34 11.41
C GLN A 12 0.58 12.54 10.49
N ARG A 13 1.33 13.63 10.69
CA ARG A 13 1.33 14.81 9.82
C ARG A 13 2.45 14.69 8.78
N LEU A 14 2.12 15.01 7.54
CA LEU A 14 3.02 14.95 6.39
C LEU A 14 3.01 16.32 5.69
N LEU A 15 4.08 17.08 5.81
CA LEU A 15 4.23 18.36 5.11
C LEU A 15 4.69 18.10 3.68
N VAL A 16 3.90 18.51 2.70
CA VAL A 16 4.23 18.40 1.27
C VAL A 16 4.34 19.78 0.66
N GLU A 17 5.48 20.04 0.04
CA GLU A 17 5.72 21.26 -0.72
C GLU A 17 5.62 20.98 -2.21
N ALA A 18 4.92 21.85 -2.93
CA ALA A 18 4.84 21.82 -4.38
C ALA A 18 5.42 23.12 -4.94
N GLU A 19 6.24 23.02 -6.00
CA GLU A 19 6.94 24.18 -6.55
C GLU A 19 5.98 25.21 -7.19
N ASP A 20 4.90 24.71 -7.80
CA ASP A 20 3.93 25.54 -8.52
C ASP A 20 2.48 25.04 -8.39
N ALA A 21 1.56 25.72 -9.04
CA ALA A 21 0.14 25.40 -9.01
C ALA A 21 -0.19 24.07 -9.73
N TRP A 22 0.60 23.68 -10.73
CA TRP A 22 0.39 22.39 -11.39
C TRP A 22 0.80 21.23 -10.46
N ALA A 23 2.00 21.31 -9.86
CA ALA A 23 2.47 20.31 -8.89
C ALA A 23 1.50 20.18 -7.70
N THR A 24 0.95 21.30 -7.21
CA THR A 24 -0.09 21.28 -6.16
C THR A 24 -1.32 20.49 -6.59
N ARG A 25 -1.85 20.74 -7.80
CA ARG A 25 -3.01 20.01 -8.32
C ARG A 25 -2.70 18.53 -8.56
N ALA A 26 -1.50 18.21 -9.06
CA ALA A 26 -1.07 16.85 -9.32
C ALA A 26 -1.02 16.01 -8.04
N VAL A 27 -0.40 16.55 -6.99
CA VAL A 27 -0.37 15.90 -5.66
C VAL A 27 -1.77 15.74 -5.09
N ALA A 28 -2.58 16.78 -5.11
CA ALA A 28 -3.96 16.74 -4.59
C ALA A 28 -4.82 15.70 -5.32
N ALA A 29 -4.71 15.60 -6.65
CA ALA A 29 -5.45 14.63 -7.45
C ALA A 29 -5.07 13.19 -7.10
N LEU A 30 -3.76 12.90 -6.94
CA LEU A 30 -3.28 11.57 -6.55
C LEU A 30 -3.70 11.22 -5.12
N PHE A 31 -3.59 12.16 -4.18
CA PHE A 31 -3.91 11.92 -2.78
C PHE A 31 -5.41 11.82 -2.52
N ALA A 32 -6.27 12.29 -3.43
CA ALA A 32 -7.72 12.14 -3.31
C ALA A 32 -8.18 10.67 -3.26
N ASP A 33 -7.46 9.76 -3.95
CA ASP A 33 -7.73 8.31 -3.90
C ASP A 33 -7.03 7.62 -2.71
N TRP A 34 -6.26 8.35 -1.91
CA TRP A 34 -5.51 7.81 -0.80
C TRP A 34 -6.06 8.34 0.53
N TYR A 35 -5.79 7.65 1.64
CA TYR A 35 -6.13 8.10 2.99
C TYR A 35 -5.14 9.16 3.48
N LEU A 36 -4.96 10.22 2.66
CA LEU A 36 -4.20 11.42 2.96
C LEU A 36 -5.16 12.61 2.95
N ASP A 37 -5.63 13.00 4.13
CA ASP A 37 -6.57 14.10 4.27
C ASP A 37 -5.82 15.42 4.43
N ALA A 38 -6.08 16.39 3.55
CA ALA A 38 -5.49 17.73 3.64
C ALA A 38 -6.02 18.45 4.87
N GLU A 39 -5.12 18.92 5.75
CA GLU A 39 -5.45 19.75 6.91
C GLU A 39 -5.35 21.25 6.62
N GLY A 40 -4.70 21.62 5.51
CA GLY A 40 -4.45 23.00 5.11
C GLY A 40 -2.97 23.40 5.19
N GLU A 41 -2.71 24.69 5.31
CA GLU A 41 -1.36 25.24 5.36
C GLU A 41 -0.75 25.08 6.77
N PRO A 42 0.59 24.91 6.89
CA PRO A 42 1.25 24.94 8.18
C PRO A 42 1.09 26.30 8.88
N ALA A 43 1.05 26.27 10.18
CA ALA A 43 1.06 27.53 10.96
C ALA A 43 2.38 28.29 10.70
N ALA A 44 2.33 29.62 10.81
CA ALA A 44 3.52 30.44 10.69
C ALA A 44 4.55 30.01 11.77
N GLY A 45 5.76 29.62 11.33
CA GLY A 45 6.81 29.13 12.21
C GLY A 45 6.73 27.66 12.59
N ASP A 46 5.89 26.85 11.92
CA ASP A 46 5.89 25.38 12.08
C ASP A 46 7.29 24.84 11.74
N PRO A 47 8.00 24.22 12.70
CA PRO A 47 9.37 23.75 12.50
C PRO A 47 9.46 22.45 11.72
N SER A 48 8.34 21.93 11.22
CA SER A 48 8.29 20.64 10.50
C SER A 48 9.08 20.77 9.21
N ALA A 49 10.10 19.94 9.04
CA ALA A 49 10.77 19.79 7.75
C ALA A 49 9.81 19.19 6.73
N ALA A 50 9.94 19.58 5.47
CA ALA A 50 9.17 18.98 4.41
C ALA A 50 9.42 17.46 4.35
N ALA A 51 8.34 16.71 4.27
CA ALA A 51 8.43 15.27 4.05
C ALA A 51 8.69 14.96 2.58
N MET A 52 8.04 15.74 1.70
CA MET A 52 8.16 15.59 0.26
C MET A 52 8.12 16.95 -0.41
N ILE A 53 8.97 17.13 -1.43
CA ILE A 53 8.95 18.29 -2.31
C ILE A 53 8.72 17.81 -3.74
N VAL A 54 7.79 18.45 -4.46
CA VAL A 54 7.48 18.15 -5.86
C VAL A 54 7.85 19.34 -6.73
N ARG A 55 8.76 19.14 -7.69
CA ARG A 55 9.33 20.14 -8.60
C ARG A 55 8.98 19.79 -10.04
N SER A 56 8.45 20.74 -10.76
CA SER A 56 8.05 20.58 -12.17
C SER A 56 8.68 21.58 -13.14
N ALA A 57 9.33 22.62 -12.61
CA ALA A 57 9.93 23.70 -13.42
C ALA A 57 11.46 23.77 -13.27
N ALA A 58 12.01 23.19 -12.21
CA ALA A 58 13.46 23.18 -11.99
C ALA A 58 14.15 22.08 -12.81
N PRO A 59 15.40 22.28 -13.25
CA PRO A 59 16.16 21.26 -13.96
C PRO A 59 16.33 19.98 -13.12
N VAL A 60 16.11 18.82 -13.74
CA VAL A 60 16.33 17.52 -13.08
C VAL A 60 17.81 17.35 -12.78
N PRO A 61 18.22 17.12 -11.54
CA PRO A 61 19.63 16.96 -11.18
C PRO A 61 20.19 15.67 -11.79
N ALA A 62 21.48 15.70 -12.14
CA ALA A 62 22.16 14.51 -12.62
C ALA A 62 22.36 13.50 -11.47
N VAL A 63 22.18 12.22 -11.76
CA VAL A 63 22.55 11.14 -10.86
C VAL A 63 24.09 11.06 -10.78
N PRO A 64 24.69 10.98 -9.58
CA PRO A 64 26.13 10.82 -9.44
C PRO A 64 26.63 9.56 -10.17
N ALA A 65 27.72 9.70 -10.92
CA ALA A 65 28.29 8.58 -11.67
C ALA A 65 28.89 7.50 -10.75
N GLY A 66 28.83 6.24 -11.19
CA GLY A 66 29.48 5.11 -10.54
C GLY A 66 28.73 4.54 -9.33
N LEU A 67 27.51 4.96 -9.07
CA LEU A 67 26.66 4.36 -8.04
C LEU A 67 26.20 2.96 -8.47
N PRO A 68 26.15 1.97 -7.54
CA PRO A 68 25.44 0.72 -7.77
C PRO A 68 23.98 0.96 -8.16
N SER A 69 23.48 0.17 -9.12
CA SER A 69 22.10 0.33 -9.60
C SER A 69 21.37 -1.01 -9.71
N PHE A 70 20.03 -0.93 -9.64
CA PHE A 70 19.11 -2.05 -9.84
C PHE A 70 17.75 -1.54 -10.32
N ASP A 71 17.02 -2.39 -11.02
CA ASP A 71 15.66 -2.06 -11.46
C ASP A 71 14.68 -2.16 -10.28
N VAL A 72 13.80 -1.17 -10.14
CA VAL A 72 12.75 -1.17 -9.12
C VAL A 72 11.45 -1.76 -9.65
N ALA A 73 10.77 -2.51 -8.82
CA ALA A 73 9.45 -3.04 -9.12
C ALA A 73 8.48 -1.89 -9.43
N GLY A 74 7.76 -1.98 -10.55
CA GLY A 74 6.89 -0.91 -11.03
C GLY A 74 7.55 0.01 -12.07
N GLY A 75 8.81 -0.20 -12.39
CA GLY A 75 9.58 0.48 -13.43
C GLY A 75 10.46 1.61 -12.92
N GLY A 76 11.59 1.78 -13.58
CA GLY A 76 12.65 2.72 -13.26
C GLY A 76 13.91 2.04 -12.74
N THR A 77 15.00 2.81 -12.67
CA THR A 77 16.29 2.34 -12.17
C THR A 77 16.68 3.12 -10.93
N CYS A 78 16.98 2.40 -9.84
CA CYS A 78 17.45 3.00 -8.60
C CYS A 78 18.98 2.94 -8.56
N HIS A 79 19.61 4.08 -8.28
CA HIS A 79 21.04 4.22 -8.02
C HIS A 79 21.21 4.63 -6.56
N THR A 80 22.12 3.99 -5.80
CA THR A 80 22.26 4.29 -4.38
C THR A 80 23.66 4.03 -3.84
N ASP A 81 24.11 4.88 -2.91
CA ASP A 81 25.28 4.65 -2.07
C ASP A 81 24.89 4.04 -0.70
N GLY A 82 23.59 3.79 -0.52
CA GLY A 82 23.01 3.31 0.73
C GLY A 82 22.58 4.39 1.71
N GLY A 83 22.98 5.65 1.52
CA GLY A 83 22.50 6.83 2.27
C GLY A 83 21.50 7.63 1.47
N THR A 84 21.80 7.89 0.19
CA THR A 84 20.91 8.55 -0.75
C THR A 84 20.54 7.59 -1.87
N SER A 85 19.28 7.61 -2.30
CA SER A 85 18.81 6.85 -3.45
C SER A 85 18.25 7.79 -4.51
N TYR A 86 18.53 7.48 -5.77
CA TYR A 86 18.09 8.21 -6.96
C TYR A 86 17.31 7.24 -7.83
N ILE A 87 16.01 7.47 -8.04
CA ILE A 87 15.16 6.60 -8.86
C ILE A 87 14.81 7.36 -10.13
N GLU A 88 15.36 6.92 -11.26
CA GLU A 88 15.09 7.49 -12.59
C GLU A 88 13.91 6.80 -13.25
N ILE A 89 12.98 7.60 -13.79
CA ILE A 89 11.83 7.13 -14.57
C ILE A 89 11.58 8.15 -15.69
N ASP A 90 11.75 7.76 -16.93
CA ASP A 90 11.40 8.55 -18.12
C ASP A 90 11.90 10.01 -18.07
N GLY A 91 13.17 10.20 -17.74
CA GLY A 91 13.80 11.52 -17.65
C GLY A 91 13.41 12.36 -16.42
N SER A 92 12.64 11.79 -15.51
CA SER A 92 12.31 12.35 -14.20
C SER A 92 13.07 11.61 -13.10
N LEU A 93 13.16 12.21 -11.91
CA LEU A 93 13.97 11.68 -10.82
C LEU A 93 13.26 11.80 -9.47
N VAL A 94 13.33 10.74 -8.66
CA VAL A 94 13.05 10.80 -7.22
C VAL A 94 14.36 10.70 -6.46
N VAL A 95 14.64 11.68 -5.61
CA VAL A 95 15.79 11.69 -4.69
C VAL A 95 15.31 11.40 -3.29
N ILE A 96 15.85 10.38 -2.65
CA ILE A 96 15.46 9.92 -1.30
C ILE A 96 16.65 10.04 -0.37
N GLY A 97 16.47 10.70 0.78
CA GLY A 97 17.49 10.78 1.82
C GLY A 97 18.55 11.87 1.64
N ARG A 98 18.38 12.79 0.69
CA ARG A 98 19.26 13.93 0.51
C ARG A 98 19.15 14.84 1.75
N SER A 99 20.28 15.10 2.41
CA SER A 99 20.29 15.89 3.65
C SER A 99 19.81 17.32 3.41
N GLY A 100 18.87 17.79 4.23
CA GLY A 100 18.66 19.20 4.54
C GLY A 100 17.40 19.86 3.99
N MET A 101 16.64 19.27 3.05
CA MET A 101 15.43 19.91 2.51
C MET A 101 14.14 19.09 2.72
N ALA A 102 14.16 17.80 2.38
CA ALA A 102 13.01 16.90 2.56
C ALA A 102 13.48 15.46 2.70
N ASP A 103 12.59 14.56 3.15
CA ASP A 103 12.83 13.12 3.16
C ASP A 103 12.92 12.55 1.74
N ALA A 104 12.13 13.11 0.83
CA ALA A 104 12.15 12.79 -0.59
C ALA A 104 11.83 14.00 -1.47
N GLU A 105 12.43 14.05 -2.65
CA GLU A 105 12.17 15.07 -3.66
C GLU A 105 11.82 14.42 -5.00
N VAL A 106 10.78 14.91 -5.64
CA VAL A 106 10.38 14.54 -7.01
C VAL A 106 10.81 15.67 -7.95
N TRP A 107 11.55 15.31 -9.00
CA TRP A 107 12.02 16.23 -10.03
C TRP A 107 11.50 15.77 -11.39
N MET A 108 10.75 16.62 -12.08
CA MET A 108 10.15 16.33 -13.37
C MET A 108 10.66 17.29 -14.44
N ASN A 109 10.86 16.80 -15.63
CA ASN A 109 11.22 17.62 -16.79
C ASN A 109 9.95 18.21 -17.42
N GLY A 110 9.27 19.10 -16.68
CA GLY A 110 8.00 19.70 -17.06
C GLY A 110 6.76 18.98 -16.52
N PRO A 111 5.58 19.58 -16.72
CA PRO A 111 4.30 19.01 -16.29
C PRO A 111 3.97 17.72 -17.05
N LEU A 112 3.57 16.68 -16.32
CA LEU A 112 3.04 15.42 -16.85
C LEU A 112 1.50 15.45 -16.89
N ALA A 113 0.85 14.56 -17.64
CA ALA A 113 -0.59 14.35 -17.54
C ALA A 113 -0.94 13.87 -16.12
N LEU A 114 -2.07 14.36 -15.54
CA LEU A 114 -2.44 14.04 -14.15
C LEU A 114 -2.76 12.54 -13.93
N ASP A 115 -3.17 11.85 -14.99
CA ASP A 115 -3.42 10.41 -15.04
C ASP A 115 -2.18 9.59 -15.48
N SER A 116 -1.03 10.24 -15.65
CA SER A 116 0.21 9.60 -16.07
C SER A 116 0.67 8.54 -15.05
N ALA A 117 0.93 7.34 -15.53
CA ALA A 117 1.55 6.27 -14.73
C ALA A 117 2.94 6.66 -14.20
N VAL A 118 3.69 7.48 -14.94
CA VAL A 118 4.98 8.02 -14.51
C VAL A 118 4.82 8.92 -13.30
N LEU A 119 3.89 9.89 -13.36
CA LEU A 119 3.60 10.78 -12.24
C LEU A 119 3.19 10.01 -10.99
N THR A 120 2.27 9.04 -11.15
CA THR A 120 1.83 8.17 -10.05
C THR A 120 3.01 7.43 -9.42
N ARG A 121 3.92 6.86 -10.20
CA ARG A 121 5.10 6.14 -9.70
C ARG A 121 6.07 7.06 -8.96
N LEU A 122 6.40 8.22 -9.54
CA LEU A 122 7.30 9.21 -8.93
C LEU A 122 6.79 9.64 -7.55
N VAL A 123 5.51 10.05 -7.47
CA VAL A 123 4.90 10.49 -6.21
C VAL A 123 4.77 9.32 -5.21
N THR A 124 4.46 8.11 -5.69
CA THR A 124 4.40 6.92 -4.82
C THR A 124 5.75 6.61 -4.19
N TYR A 125 6.85 6.61 -4.94
CA TYR A 125 8.17 6.35 -4.37
C TYR A 125 8.60 7.41 -3.36
N ALA A 126 8.34 8.69 -3.65
CA ALA A 126 8.64 9.78 -2.72
C ALA A 126 7.80 9.68 -1.43
N LEU A 127 6.50 9.44 -1.57
CA LEU A 127 5.60 9.26 -0.43
C LEU A 127 6.00 8.06 0.42
N SER A 128 6.25 6.91 -0.19
CA SER A 128 6.72 5.71 0.48
C SER A 128 7.97 5.97 1.32
N ALA A 129 8.94 6.71 0.77
CA ALA A 129 10.15 7.08 1.50
C ALA A 129 9.84 8.01 2.69
N ALA A 130 9.00 9.02 2.48
CA ALA A 130 8.60 9.97 3.52
C ALA A 130 7.81 9.28 4.67
N LEU A 131 6.96 8.30 4.33
CA LEU A 131 6.20 7.51 5.31
C LEU A 131 7.10 6.62 6.15
N ARG A 132 8.07 5.91 5.53
CA ARG A 132 9.02 5.06 6.27
C ARG A 132 9.86 5.86 7.27
N ARG A 133 10.26 7.09 6.95
CA ARG A 133 10.98 7.98 7.89
C ARG A 133 10.13 8.41 9.07
N ARG A 134 8.80 8.35 8.93
CA ARG A 134 7.81 8.56 10.01
C ARG A 134 7.37 7.27 10.68
N ARG A 135 8.13 6.17 10.46
CA ARG A 135 7.84 4.84 11.01
C ARG A 135 6.47 4.29 10.61
N LEU A 136 6.00 4.68 9.42
CA LEU A 136 4.86 4.09 8.73
C LEU A 136 5.40 3.20 7.61
N PHE A 137 5.33 1.88 7.80
CA PHE A 137 5.98 0.92 6.92
C PHE A 137 4.95 0.20 6.05
N GLU A 138 5.19 0.18 4.76
CA GLU A 138 4.27 -0.39 3.79
C GLU A 138 4.32 -1.92 3.79
N LEU A 139 3.14 -2.52 3.64
CA LEU A 139 2.97 -3.93 3.34
C LEU A 139 1.94 -4.08 2.21
N HIS A 140 2.32 -4.74 1.12
CA HIS A 140 1.39 -5.09 0.05
C HIS A 140 0.49 -6.24 0.51
N SER A 141 -0.72 -5.90 0.95
CA SER A 141 -1.67 -6.81 1.55
C SER A 141 -3.09 -6.30 1.42
N ALA A 142 -4.04 -7.20 1.22
CA ALA A 142 -5.43 -6.89 1.53
C ALA A 142 -5.68 -7.00 3.03
N ALA A 143 -6.65 -6.26 3.56
CA ALA A 143 -7.04 -6.30 4.96
C ALA A 143 -8.52 -6.07 5.18
N LEU A 144 -9.07 -6.86 6.08
CA LEU A 144 -10.43 -6.74 6.58
C LEU A 144 -10.42 -6.97 8.10
N ALA A 145 -11.46 -6.52 8.78
CA ALA A 145 -11.64 -6.80 10.19
C ALA A 145 -12.64 -7.96 10.38
N HIS A 146 -12.35 -8.85 11.33
CA HIS A 146 -13.28 -9.91 11.70
C HIS A 146 -14.55 -9.28 12.30
N PRO A 147 -15.75 -9.62 11.81
CA PRO A 147 -16.99 -8.89 12.18
C PRO A 147 -17.31 -8.95 13.68
N ALA A 148 -17.01 -10.06 14.35
CA ALA A 148 -17.33 -10.23 15.77
C ALA A 148 -16.26 -9.68 16.71
N THR A 149 -14.97 -9.75 16.36
CA THR A 149 -13.86 -9.37 17.25
C THR A 149 -13.21 -8.03 16.88
N GLY A 150 -13.40 -7.56 15.66
CA GLY A 150 -12.71 -6.38 15.12
C GLY A 150 -11.22 -6.59 14.83
N ALA A 151 -10.68 -7.78 15.06
CA ALA A 151 -9.29 -8.10 14.78
C ALA A 151 -9.02 -8.13 13.28
N GLY A 152 -7.84 -7.65 12.89
CA GLY A 152 -7.44 -7.63 11.48
C GLY A 152 -7.05 -9.00 10.94
N VAL A 153 -7.56 -9.32 9.75
CA VAL A 153 -7.09 -10.41 8.91
C VAL A 153 -6.37 -9.80 7.72
N LEU A 154 -5.06 -10.04 7.62
CA LEU A 154 -4.22 -9.57 6.53
C LEU A 154 -4.00 -10.71 5.53
N ILE A 155 -4.32 -10.46 4.26
CA ILE A 155 -4.12 -11.41 3.16
C ILE A 155 -2.91 -10.94 2.35
N VAL A 156 -1.80 -11.66 2.47
CA VAL A 156 -0.49 -11.30 1.92
C VAL A 156 -0.13 -12.25 0.79
N GLY A 157 0.49 -11.75 -0.26
CA GLY A 157 0.96 -12.60 -1.37
C GLY A 157 1.32 -11.78 -2.61
N PRO A 158 1.97 -12.40 -3.61
CA PRO A 158 2.34 -11.71 -4.85
C PRO A 158 1.13 -11.26 -5.66
N SER A 159 1.37 -10.46 -6.72
CA SER A 159 0.30 -10.13 -7.67
C SER A 159 -0.28 -11.42 -8.27
N GLY A 160 -1.60 -11.46 -8.46
CA GLY A 160 -2.27 -12.66 -8.99
C GLY A 160 -2.53 -13.78 -7.96
N SER A 161 -2.15 -13.65 -6.69
CA SER A 161 -2.37 -14.69 -5.67
C SER A 161 -3.81 -14.77 -5.14
N GLY A 162 -4.73 -13.94 -5.64
CA GLY A 162 -6.14 -13.96 -5.24
C GLY A 162 -6.50 -13.02 -4.07
N LYS A 163 -5.59 -12.16 -3.58
CA LYS A 163 -5.86 -11.23 -2.46
C LYS A 163 -7.11 -10.38 -2.64
N SER A 164 -7.20 -9.64 -3.76
CA SER A 164 -8.36 -8.75 -4.03
C SER A 164 -9.66 -9.55 -4.19
N THR A 165 -9.61 -10.74 -4.78
CA THR A 165 -10.77 -11.65 -4.86
C THR A 165 -11.25 -12.06 -3.48
N GLN A 166 -10.33 -12.50 -2.61
CA GLN A 166 -10.65 -12.86 -1.22
C GLN A 166 -11.20 -11.64 -0.45
N ALA A 167 -10.59 -10.46 -0.61
CA ALA A 167 -11.07 -9.24 0.04
C ALA A 167 -12.50 -8.88 -0.38
N VAL A 168 -12.83 -9.00 -1.67
CA VAL A 168 -14.19 -8.79 -2.18
C VAL A 168 -15.16 -9.80 -1.60
N HIS A 169 -14.81 -11.09 -1.53
CA HIS A 169 -15.66 -12.13 -0.97
C HIS A 169 -15.95 -11.89 0.51
N LEU A 170 -14.93 -11.58 1.31
CA LEU A 170 -15.09 -11.28 2.73
C LEU A 170 -15.94 -10.01 2.94
N ALA A 171 -15.68 -8.94 2.20
CA ALA A 171 -16.48 -7.72 2.26
C ALA A 171 -17.95 -7.98 1.85
N SER A 172 -18.19 -8.83 0.85
CA SER A 172 -19.54 -9.24 0.44
C SER A 172 -20.27 -10.06 1.52
N ALA A 173 -19.51 -10.80 2.33
CA ALA A 173 -20.00 -11.55 3.48
C ALA A 173 -20.14 -10.68 4.75
N GLY A 174 -19.98 -9.37 4.65
CA GLY A 174 -20.20 -8.44 5.75
C GLY A 174 -18.98 -8.15 6.64
N TRP A 175 -17.78 -8.51 6.19
CA TRP A 175 -16.57 -8.14 6.92
C TRP A 175 -16.22 -6.66 6.68
N PRO A 176 -15.96 -5.87 7.74
CA PRO A 176 -15.53 -4.49 7.57
C PRO A 176 -14.23 -4.39 6.76
N PHE A 177 -14.29 -3.62 5.67
CA PHE A 177 -13.20 -3.46 4.70
C PHE A 177 -12.18 -2.41 5.16
N LEU A 178 -10.89 -2.65 4.94
CA LEU A 178 -9.82 -1.67 5.08
C LEU A 178 -9.24 -1.33 3.70
N THR A 179 -8.60 -2.30 3.04
CA THR A 179 -7.98 -2.15 1.72
C THR A 179 -7.75 -3.51 1.06
N ASP A 180 -7.49 -3.52 -0.24
CA ASP A 180 -7.08 -4.71 -0.99
C ASP A 180 -5.64 -4.65 -1.54
N ASP A 181 -4.91 -3.55 -1.31
CA ASP A 181 -3.63 -3.30 -1.98
C ASP A 181 -2.48 -2.97 -1.00
N VAL A 182 -2.51 -1.80 -0.34
CA VAL A 182 -1.40 -1.32 0.49
C VAL A 182 -1.87 -0.94 1.89
N LEU A 183 -1.17 -1.48 2.87
CA LEU A 183 -1.28 -1.13 4.29
C LEU A 183 -0.05 -0.37 4.75
N LEU A 184 -0.26 0.52 5.71
CA LEU A 184 0.78 1.12 6.54
C LEU A 184 0.79 0.43 7.90
N LEU A 185 1.91 -0.18 8.25
CA LEU A 185 2.13 -0.76 9.56
C LEU A 185 2.73 0.30 10.49
N ARG A 186 2.16 0.44 11.68
CA ARG A 186 2.62 1.35 12.73
C ARG A 186 2.65 0.64 14.07
N GLU A 187 3.67 0.88 14.87
CA GLU A 187 3.67 0.45 16.26
C GLU A 187 2.96 1.49 17.13
N ALA A 188 1.98 1.04 17.90
CA ALA A 188 1.27 1.86 18.87
C ALA A 188 0.92 1.04 20.11
N ALA A 189 1.21 1.55 21.28
CA ALA A 189 0.95 0.88 22.57
C ALA A 189 1.48 -0.57 22.65
N GLY A 190 2.66 -0.82 22.08
CA GLY A 190 3.32 -2.14 22.07
C GLY A 190 2.69 -3.16 21.10
N ARG A 191 1.81 -2.72 20.20
CA ARG A 191 1.16 -3.55 19.19
C ARG A 191 1.36 -2.97 17.80
N VAL A 192 1.33 -3.83 16.79
CA VAL A 192 1.30 -3.40 15.40
C VAL A 192 -0.14 -3.12 15.01
N GLU A 193 -0.37 -1.92 14.52
CA GLU A 193 -1.60 -1.50 13.85
C GLU A 193 -1.40 -1.51 12.34
N ALA A 194 -2.46 -1.81 11.60
CA ALA A 194 -2.51 -1.76 10.14
C ALA A 194 -3.52 -0.70 9.70
N TRP A 195 -3.07 0.26 8.88
CA TRP A 195 -3.85 1.39 8.38
C TRP A 195 -3.92 1.31 6.85
N PRO A 196 -5.08 1.51 6.22
CA PRO A 196 -5.17 1.54 4.77
C PRO A 196 -4.47 2.78 4.20
N LEU A 197 -3.83 2.63 3.02
CA LEU A 197 -3.28 3.77 2.30
C LEU A 197 -4.17 4.19 1.14
N ARG A 198 -4.81 3.26 0.42
CA ARG A 198 -5.68 3.56 -0.71
C ARG A 198 -7.16 3.43 -0.36
N ARG A 199 -7.98 4.33 -0.94
CA ARG A 199 -9.45 4.36 -0.78
C ARG A 199 -10.15 3.43 -1.78
N SER A 200 -9.62 3.34 -3.00
CA SER A 200 -10.14 2.45 -4.03
C SER A 200 -9.67 1.02 -3.85
N PHE A 201 -10.40 0.08 -4.46
CA PHE A 201 -9.93 -1.28 -4.65
C PHE A 201 -9.86 -1.62 -6.13
N ALA A 202 -8.94 -2.53 -6.49
CA ALA A 202 -8.65 -2.90 -7.86
C ALA A 202 -9.04 -4.35 -8.13
N ILE A 203 -9.83 -4.60 -9.17
CA ILE A 203 -10.21 -5.95 -9.60
C ILE A 203 -9.95 -6.17 -11.07
N THR A 204 -9.61 -7.41 -11.43
CA THR A 204 -9.51 -7.87 -12.83
C THR A 204 -10.88 -8.23 -13.38
N ALA A 205 -10.98 -8.31 -14.71
CA ALA A 205 -12.16 -8.83 -15.39
C ALA A 205 -12.54 -10.24 -14.91
N GLY A 206 -11.55 -11.11 -14.64
CA GLY A 206 -11.77 -12.45 -14.10
C GLY A 206 -12.40 -12.45 -12.70
N THR A 207 -11.93 -11.58 -11.80
CA THR A 207 -12.53 -11.41 -10.45
C THR A 207 -13.96 -10.88 -10.56
N PHE A 208 -14.21 -9.91 -11.45
CA PHE A 208 -15.54 -9.38 -11.68
C PHE A 208 -16.50 -10.46 -12.20
N ALA A 209 -16.08 -11.22 -13.22
CA ALA A 209 -16.89 -12.30 -13.81
C ALA A 209 -17.21 -13.42 -12.82
N ALA A 210 -16.31 -13.70 -11.85
CA ALA A 210 -16.52 -14.69 -10.82
C ALA A 210 -17.42 -14.21 -9.67
N SER A 211 -17.63 -12.90 -9.50
CA SER A 211 -18.37 -12.31 -8.37
C SER A 211 -19.76 -11.83 -8.76
N ARG A 212 -20.78 -12.64 -8.49
CA ARG A 212 -22.19 -12.22 -8.64
C ARG A 212 -22.53 -10.98 -7.80
N PHE A 213 -21.86 -10.82 -6.65
CA PHE A 213 -22.03 -9.67 -5.79
C PHE A 213 -21.61 -8.37 -6.49
N LEU A 214 -20.45 -8.36 -7.14
CA LEU A 214 -19.95 -7.19 -7.89
C LEU A 214 -20.86 -6.90 -9.09
N GLN A 215 -21.22 -7.93 -9.86
CA GLN A 215 -22.09 -7.79 -11.04
C GLN A 215 -23.45 -7.18 -10.73
N ALA A 216 -23.98 -7.44 -9.53
CA ALA A 216 -25.25 -6.87 -9.07
C ALA A 216 -25.15 -5.40 -8.63
N ARG A 217 -23.95 -4.88 -8.32
CA ARG A 217 -23.74 -3.55 -7.70
C ARG A 217 -22.92 -2.59 -8.54
N THR A 218 -22.17 -3.08 -9.49
CA THR A 218 -21.31 -2.25 -10.34
C THR A 218 -21.22 -2.80 -11.76
N ARG A 219 -20.53 -2.10 -12.64
CA ARG A 219 -20.26 -2.54 -14.02
C ARG A 219 -18.75 -2.56 -14.23
N PHE A 220 -18.28 -3.55 -14.94
CA PHE A 220 -16.92 -3.64 -15.43
C PHE A 220 -16.93 -3.33 -16.93
N ASP A 221 -16.41 -2.19 -17.31
CA ASP A 221 -16.14 -1.86 -18.70
C ASP A 221 -14.66 -2.13 -18.97
N ALA A 222 -14.39 -3.03 -19.92
CA ALA A 222 -13.02 -3.40 -20.26
C ALA A 222 -12.23 -2.20 -20.84
N ALA A 223 -12.92 -1.20 -21.41
CA ALA A 223 -12.29 0.02 -21.89
C ALA A 223 -11.71 0.90 -20.76
N ASP A 224 -12.21 0.73 -19.53
CA ASP A 224 -11.73 1.47 -18.36
C ASP A 224 -10.64 0.69 -17.58
N ALA A 225 -10.23 -0.49 -18.03
CA ALA A 225 -9.16 -1.25 -17.42
C ALA A 225 -7.81 -0.61 -17.75
N GLY A 226 -6.95 -0.47 -16.74
CA GLY A 226 -5.56 -0.04 -16.93
C GLY A 226 -4.69 -1.13 -17.59
N ASP A 227 -3.39 -0.85 -17.74
CA ASP A 227 -2.41 -1.75 -18.36
C ASP A 227 -2.36 -3.17 -17.74
N ASP A 228 -2.74 -3.30 -16.48
CA ASP A 228 -2.79 -4.57 -15.73
C ASP A 228 -4.13 -5.32 -15.85
N ASP A 229 -5.01 -4.95 -16.77
CA ASP A 229 -6.40 -5.49 -16.90
C ASP A 229 -7.20 -5.35 -15.59
N LYS A 230 -6.91 -4.31 -14.79
CA LYS A 230 -7.57 -3.98 -13.53
C LYS A 230 -8.35 -2.68 -13.64
N ARG A 231 -9.51 -2.65 -13.01
CA ARG A 231 -10.29 -1.44 -12.81
C ARG A 231 -10.38 -1.08 -11.35
N LEU A 232 -10.30 0.22 -11.07
CA LEU A 232 -10.47 0.79 -9.74
C LEU A 232 -11.95 1.04 -9.43
N PHE A 233 -12.35 0.75 -8.19
CA PHE A 233 -13.69 0.96 -7.68
C PHE A 233 -13.65 1.66 -6.33
N ALA A 234 -14.61 2.57 -6.12
CA ALA A 234 -14.84 3.16 -4.81
C ALA A 234 -15.60 2.15 -3.92
N PRO A 235 -15.03 1.68 -2.80
CA PRO A 235 -15.64 0.63 -1.99
C PRO A 235 -16.98 1.05 -1.39
N HIS A 236 -17.16 2.32 -1.00
CA HIS A 236 -18.41 2.85 -0.42
C HIS A 236 -19.63 2.70 -1.35
N GLY A 237 -19.43 2.64 -2.68
CA GLY A 237 -20.51 2.39 -3.65
C GLY A 237 -20.83 0.91 -3.85
N VAL A 238 -20.00 0.00 -3.35
CA VAL A 238 -20.07 -1.43 -3.62
C VAL A 238 -20.37 -2.24 -2.37
N PHE A 239 -19.67 -1.99 -1.27
CA PHE A 239 -19.80 -2.74 -0.04
C PHE A 239 -20.79 -2.07 0.92
N THR A 240 -21.69 -2.87 1.48
CA THR A 240 -22.63 -2.45 2.52
C THR A 240 -22.08 -2.66 3.93
N ALA A 241 -21.01 -3.45 4.06
CA ALA A 241 -20.29 -3.63 5.30
C ALA A 241 -19.60 -2.32 5.73
N GLY A 242 -19.41 -2.16 7.04
CA GLY A 242 -18.69 -1.03 7.60
C GLY A 242 -17.25 -0.97 7.09
N PHE A 243 -16.65 0.23 7.22
CA PHE A 243 -15.25 0.46 6.95
C PHE A 243 -14.50 0.64 8.26
N LYS A 244 -13.23 0.31 8.26
CA LYS A 244 -12.35 0.54 9.41
C LYS A 244 -11.22 1.46 8.99
N ASP A 245 -10.95 2.45 9.82
CA ASP A 245 -9.80 3.35 9.63
C ASP A 245 -8.48 2.63 9.90
N HIS A 246 -8.50 1.64 10.81
CA HIS A 246 -7.37 0.78 11.12
C HIS A 246 -7.83 -0.49 11.82
N CYS A 247 -6.93 -1.45 11.93
CA CYS A 247 -7.13 -2.64 12.75
C CYS A 247 -5.83 -3.06 13.45
N VAL A 248 -5.97 -3.92 14.46
CA VAL A 248 -4.84 -4.64 15.04
C VAL A 248 -4.83 -6.04 14.42
N PRO A 249 -3.80 -6.38 13.62
CA PRO A 249 -3.72 -7.69 12.98
C PRO A 249 -3.65 -8.83 14.00
N GLY A 250 -4.60 -9.76 13.91
CA GLY A 250 -4.59 -11.02 14.67
C GLY A 250 -4.27 -12.23 13.80
N THR A 251 -4.44 -12.10 12.48
CA THR A 251 -4.26 -13.21 11.55
C THR A 251 -3.53 -12.74 10.29
N LEU A 252 -2.54 -13.53 9.85
CA LEU A 252 -1.85 -13.40 8.58
C LEU A 252 -2.19 -14.60 7.70
N VAL A 253 -2.65 -14.37 6.48
CA VAL A 253 -2.92 -15.42 5.49
C VAL A 253 -2.05 -15.19 4.27
N PHE A 254 -1.07 -16.05 4.06
CA PHE A 254 -0.22 -16.03 2.88
C PHE A 254 -0.90 -16.78 1.74
N SER A 255 -1.51 -16.03 0.83
CA SER A 255 -2.34 -16.55 -0.25
C SER A 255 -1.52 -16.94 -1.48
N GLY A 256 -1.84 -18.11 -2.03
CA GLY A 256 -1.41 -18.60 -3.34
C GLY A 256 -2.54 -19.38 -4.00
N LEU A 257 -2.50 -19.54 -5.34
CA LEU A 257 -3.48 -20.32 -6.08
C LEU A 257 -3.00 -21.77 -6.23
N SER A 258 -3.85 -22.73 -5.91
CA SER A 258 -3.53 -24.17 -6.05
C SER A 258 -3.82 -24.71 -7.46
N GLY A 259 -4.68 -24.03 -8.24
CA GLY A 259 -5.23 -24.57 -9.49
C GLY A 259 -6.22 -25.74 -9.30
N GLY A 260 -6.38 -26.26 -8.08
CA GLY A 260 -7.27 -27.35 -7.72
C GLY A 260 -8.70 -26.95 -7.39
N GLY A 261 -9.55 -27.95 -7.10
CA GLY A 261 -10.94 -27.75 -6.69
C GLY A 261 -11.08 -27.32 -5.23
N SER A 262 -10.24 -27.85 -4.35
CA SER A 262 -10.32 -27.67 -2.89
C SER A 262 -9.13 -26.89 -2.37
N SER A 263 -9.40 -25.99 -1.44
CA SER A 263 -8.38 -25.19 -0.75
C SER A 263 -7.71 -25.98 0.37
N ARG A 264 -6.47 -25.58 0.67
CA ARG A 264 -5.69 -26.12 1.79
C ARG A 264 -5.15 -24.97 2.63
N VAL A 265 -5.25 -25.14 3.95
CA VAL A 265 -4.69 -24.20 4.93
C VAL A 265 -3.72 -24.96 5.84
N SER A 266 -2.59 -24.36 6.10
CA SER A 266 -1.60 -24.89 7.05
C SER A 266 -1.02 -23.76 7.90
N ARG A 267 -0.69 -24.06 9.15
CA ARG A 267 0.00 -23.11 10.04
C ARG A 267 1.39 -22.79 9.51
N VAL A 268 1.81 -21.56 9.71
CA VAL A 268 3.13 -21.05 9.36
C VAL A 268 3.80 -20.55 10.63
N SER A 269 5.06 -20.94 10.83
CA SER A 269 5.84 -20.46 11.97
C SER A 269 6.12 -18.95 11.88
N PRO A 270 6.37 -18.25 13.01
CA PRO A 270 6.73 -16.83 12.97
C PRO A 270 7.99 -16.53 12.14
N GLY A 271 8.97 -17.44 12.13
CA GLY A 271 10.19 -17.28 11.33
C GLY A 271 9.92 -17.39 9.82
N GLU A 272 9.06 -18.31 9.40
CA GLU A 272 8.63 -18.42 8.02
C GLU A 272 7.73 -17.24 7.62
N ALA A 273 6.82 -16.82 8.49
CA ALA A 273 6.00 -15.64 8.28
C ALA A 273 6.87 -14.39 8.05
N MET A 274 7.90 -14.17 8.88
CA MET A 274 8.87 -13.10 8.71
C MET A 274 9.56 -13.14 7.35
N THR A 275 10.02 -14.32 6.92
CA THR A 275 10.67 -14.53 5.60
C THR A 275 9.73 -14.13 4.45
N ARG A 276 8.47 -14.54 4.53
CA ARG A 276 7.45 -14.21 3.53
C ARG A 276 7.12 -12.72 3.52
N LEU A 277 7.01 -12.08 4.69
CA LEU A 277 6.76 -10.64 4.82
C LEU A 277 7.90 -9.80 4.22
N ILE A 278 9.17 -10.17 4.46
CA ILE A 278 10.33 -9.50 3.85
C ILE A 278 10.24 -9.52 2.32
N ARG A 279 9.91 -10.67 1.73
CA ARG A 279 9.77 -10.79 0.27
C ARG A 279 8.68 -9.89 -0.31
N MET A 280 7.64 -9.58 0.48
CA MET A 280 6.54 -8.69 0.09
C MET A 280 6.80 -7.22 0.46
N SER A 281 7.97 -6.92 1.02
CA SER A 281 8.37 -5.58 1.47
C SER A 281 9.79 -5.25 1.04
N PRO A 282 10.09 -5.15 -0.28
CA PRO A 282 11.47 -5.04 -0.80
C PRO A 282 12.22 -3.81 -0.25
N TRP A 283 11.54 -2.71 0.05
CA TRP A 283 12.15 -1.55 0.67
C TRP A 283 12.73 -1.79 2.07
N SER A 284 12.34 -2.88 2.73
CA SER A 284 12.99 -3.32 3.98
C SER A 284 14.48 -3.68 3.79
N CYS A 285 14.90 -3.92 2.55
CA CYS A 285 16.29 -4.26 2.20
C CYS A 285 17.01 -3.10 1.50
N TYR A 286 16.32 -2.29 0.70
CA TYR A 286 16.94 -1.29 -0.17
C TYR A 286 17.14 0.07 0.50
N ASP A 287 16.22 0.51 1.36
CA ASP A 287 16.34 1.78 2.08
C ASP A 287 17.05 1.55 3.42
N ARG A 288 18.38 1.61 3.43
CA ARG A 288 19.20 1.34 4.63
C ARG A 288 18.85 2.22 5.82
N ALA A 289 18.44 3.47 5.57
CA ALA A 289 18.12 4.43 6.65
C ALA A 289 16.89 3.96 7.47
N THR A 290 15.97 3.23 6.86
CA THR A 290 14.72 2.78 7.50
C THR A 290 14.63 1.27 7.64
N ALA A 291 15.59 0.51 7.08
CA ALA A 291 15.58 -0.96 7.05
C ALA A 291 15.42 -1.61 8.43
N ALA A 292 16.18 -1.16 9.42
CA ALA A 292 16.11 -1.72 10.77
C ALA A 292 14.71 -1.55 11.40
N GLY A 293 14.09 -0.38 11.24
CA GLY A 293 12.72 -0.13 11.71
C GLY A 293 11.68 -0.95 10.95
N HIS A 294 11.85 -1.09 9.63
CA HIS A 294 10.96 -1.90 8.81
C HIS A 294 11.03 -3.38 9.19
N LEU A 295 12.23 -3.94 9.32
CA LEU A 295 12.42 -5.32 9.77
C LEU A 295 11.87 -5.55 11.18
N ALA A 296 12.04 -4.60 12.09
CA ALA A 296 11.51 -4.68 13.46
C ALA A 296 9.98 -4.78 13.47
N ILE A 297 9.27 -3.95 12.69
CA ILE A 297 7.79 -4.00 12.66
C ILE A 297 7.28 -5.26 11.97
N LEU A 298 7.93 -5.76 10.90
CA LEU A 298 7.57 -7.02 10.28
C LEU A 298 7.76 -8.19 11.25
N SER A 299 8.85 -8.18 12.04
CA SER A 299 9.10 -9.16 13.08
C SER A 299 8.07 -9.10 14.22
N ALA A 300 7.69 -7.90 14.64
CA ALA A 300 6.61 -7.70 15.62
C ALA A 300 5.27 -8.22 15.10
N LEU A 301 4.93 -7.92 13.84
CA LEU A 301 3.72 -8.42 13.18
C LEU A 301 3.70 -9.95 13.11
N ALA A 302 4.83 -10.59 12.71
CA ALA A 302 4.94 -12.04 12.62
C ALA A 302 4.80 -12.77 13.98
N ARG A 303 5.14 -12.09 15.08
CA ARG A 303 4.93 -12.61 16.45
C ARG A 303 3.53 -12.31 16.99
N GLN A 304 2.93 -11.19 16.57
CA GLN A 304 1.63 -10.76 17.05
C GLN A 304 0.49 -11.58 16.47
N ALA A 305 0.58 -11.93 15.18
CA ALA A 305 -0.52 -12.53 14.44
C ALA A 305 -0.29 -14.03 14.20
N ALA A 306 -1.34 -14.83 14.32
CA ALA A 306 -1.32 -16.21 13.88
C ALA A 306 -1.19 -16.27 12.35
N ALA A 307 -0.24 -17.05 11.85
CA ALA A 307 0.09 -17.07 10.44
C ALA A 307 -0.30 -18.41 9.77
N TYR A 308 -0.86 -18.30 8.56
CA TYR A 308 -1.33 -19.43 7.76
C TYR A 308 -0.85 -19.31 6.31
N SER A 309 -0.58 -20.43 5.68
CA SER A 309 -0.43 -20.56 4.23
C SER A 309 -1.75 -21.03 3.66
N LEU A 310 -2.26 -20.32 2.66
CA LEU A 310 -3.46 -20.68 1.93
C LEU A 310 -3.11 -21.02 0.49
N GLU A 311 -3.38 -22.27 0.10
CA GLU A 311 -3.46 -22.70 -1.30
C GLU A 311 -4.92 -22.63 -1.72
N ALA A 312 -5.33 -21.51 -2.33
CA ALA A 312 -6.72 -21.24 -2.70
C ALA A 312 -7.16 -22.08 -3.91
N GLY A 313 -8.17 -22.90 -3.72
CA GLY A 313 -8.86 -23.65 -4.75
C GLY A 313 -10.09 -22.92 -5.29
N ARG A 314 -10.82 -23.59 -6.21
CA ARG A 314 -12.04 -23.02 -6.79
C ARG A 314 -13.22 -22.94 -5.82
N ASP A 315 -13.21 -23.70 -4.72
CA ASP A 315 -14.18 -23.64 -3.64
C ASP A 315 -14.26 -22.25 -3.00
N LEU A 316 -13.15 -21.49 -2.98
CA LEU A 316 -13.12 -20.12 -2.46
C LEU A 316 -13.61 -19.04 -3.46
N LEU A 317 -14.12 -19.44 -4.62
CA LEU A 317 -14.93 -18.56 -5.46
C LEU A 317 -16.33 -18.34 -4.87
N ASP A 318 -16.76 -19.20 -3.94
CA ASP A 318 -17.93 -18.97 -3.11
C ASP A 318 -17.56 -18.02 -1.93
N PRO A 319 -18.20 -16.84 -1.82
CA PRO A 319 -17.95 -15.89 -0.75
C PRO A 319 -18.20 -16.45 0.66
N GLU A 320 -19.20 -17.31 0.82
CA GLU A 320 -19.51 -17.92 2.11
C GLU A 320 -18.43 -18.91 2.55
N ALA A 321 -17.98 -19.77 1.64
CA ALA A 321 -16.86 -20.68 1.90
C ALA A 321 -15.58 -19.92 2.24
N SER A 322 -15.29 -18.83 1.53
CA SER A 322 -14.18 -17.93 1.81
C SER A 322 -14.27 -17.32 3.21
N ALA A 323 -15.44 -16.77 3.57
CA ALA A 323 -15.65 -16.14 4.87
C ALA A 323 -15.52 -17.17 6.02
N ASN A 324 -16.08 -18.37 5.87
CA ASN A 324 -16.00 -19.44 6.86
C ASN A 324 -14.56 -19.91 7.08
N LEU A 325 -13.77 -20.08 6.00
CA LEU A 325 -12.36 -20.44 6.11
C LEU A 325 -11.55 -19.38 6.86
N MET A 326 -11.74 -18.10 6.51
CA MET A 326 -11.03 -17.00 7.16
C MET A 326 -11.46 -16.82 8.63
N ALA A 327 -12.75 -17.04 8.94
CA ALA A 327 -13.23 -17.03 10.31
C ALA A 327 -12.61 -18.17 11.14
N ALA A 328 -12.46 -19.36 10.58
CA ALA A 328 -11.78 -20.47 11.24
C ALA A 328 -10.31 -20.15 11.54
N CYS A 329 -9.56 -19.58 10.58
CA CYS A 329 -8.19 -19.12 10.80
C CYS A 329 -8.12 -18.04 11.91
N ALA A 330 -9.07 -17.11 11.92
CA ALA A 330 -9.10 -16.04 12.92
C ALA A 330 -9.48 -16.57 14.33
N ALA A 331 -10.37 -17.56 14.44
CA ALA A 331 -10.77 -18.13 15.73
C ALA A 331 -9.61 -18.84 16.45
N GLU A 332 -8.77 -19.57 15.71
CA GLU A 332 -7.58 -20.23 16.28
C GLU A 332 -6.49 -19.25 16.76
N ALA A 333 -6.52 -18.00 16.31
CA ALA A 333 -5.56 -16.97 16.73
C ALA A 333 -5.81 -16.47 18.17
N TRP A 334 -6.97 -16.77 18.76
CA TRP A 334 -7.38 -16.28 20.09
C TRP A 334 -7.41 -17.37 21.18
N THR A 335 -7.08 -18.60 20.84
CA THR A 335 -6.85 -19.71 21.77
C THR A 335 -5.38 -19.89 22.10
#